data_c2c73902e43db62e86af3672052b87a3
#
_entry.id   c2c73902e43db62e86af3672052b87a3
#
_cell.length_a   1.000
_cell.length_b   1.000
_cell.length_c   1.000
_cell.angle_alpha   90.00
_cell.angle_beta   90.00
_cell.angle_gamma   90.00
#
_symmetry.space_group_name_H-M   'P 1'
#
loop_
_entity.id
_entity.type
_entity.pdbx_description
1 polymer ?
#
loop_
_entity_poly.entity_id
_entity_poly.type
_entity_poly.pdbx_seq_one_letter_code
_entity_poly.pdbx_strand_id
1 'polypeptide(L)'
;MFQKDHLFEWRDIFSNVSLGLEIQKKLNTETKQELSDLLSDYGLAGFEHAKPSALSGGMRQRAALIRTLALKPDLLLLDEPFSALDHQTRLMVCDDISSILRKNGKTAILVTHDLSEAISFADRIIVLTPRPGPYPHSPLPFFS
;
A
#
# COMPACT_ATOMS: atom_id res chain seq x y z
N MET A 1 -4.46 -5.04 3.43
CA MET A 1 -4.64 -4.84 1.98
C MET A 1 -4.55 -6.22 1.34
N PHE A 2 -5.49 -6.59 0.50
CA PHE A 2 -5.56 -7.94 -0.06
C PHE A 2 -4.71 -8.06 -1.34
N GLN A 3 -4.46 -9.29 -1.77
CA GLN A 3 -3.67 -9.70 -2.94
C GLN A 3 -4.09 -9.06 -4.29
N LYS A 4 -5.30 -8.46 -4.35
CA LYS A 4 -5.79 -7.63 -5.46
C LYS A 4 -6.11 -6.23 -4.94
N ASP A 5 -6.05 -5.24 -5.82
CA ASP A 5 -6.33 -3.84 -5.46
C ASP A 5 -7.77 -3.63 -4.94
N HIS A 6 -8.71 -4.49 -5.34
CA HIS A 6 -10.13 -4.44 -4.97
C HIS A 6 -10.76 -3.05 -5.12
N LEU A 7 -10.31 -2.28 -6.11
CA LEU A 7 -11.00 -1.06 -6.50
C LEU A 7 -12.32 -1.41 -7.18
N PHE A 8 -13.35 -0.64 -6.92
CA PHE A 8 -14.65 -0.81 -7.56
C PHE A 8 -14.61 -0.19 -8.96
N GLU A 9 -14.74 -1.02 -9.99
CA GLU A 9 -14.66 -0.61 -11.40
C GLU A 9 -15.78 0.38 -11.79
N TRP A 10 -16.93 0.35 -11.09
CA TRP A 10 -18.05 1.28 -11.34
C TRP A 10 -17.87 2.64 -10.67
N ARG A 11 -16.90 2.81 -9.76
CA ARG A 11 -16.56 4.08 -9.10
C ARG A 11 -15.32 4.68 -9.76
N ASP A 12 -15.22 6.01 -9.77
CA ASP A 12 -13.98 6.69 -10.10
C ASP A 12 -12.94 6.53 -8.97
N ILE A 13 -11.70 6.98 -9.21
CA ILE A 13 -10.62 6.84 -8.23
C ILE A 13 -10.91 7.62 -6.97
N PHE A 14 -11.39 8.86 -7.06
CA PHE A 14 -11.71 9.66 -5.87
C PHE A 14 -12.78 8.97 -5.00
N SER A 15 -13.84 8.47 -5.62
CA SER A 15 -14.89 7.73 -4.92
C SER A 15 -14.40 6.41 -4.32
N ASN A 16 -13.42 5.75 -4.96
CA ASN A 16 -12.78 4.55 -4.40
C ASN A 16 -11.97 4.88 -3.15
N VAL A 17 -11.13 5.92 -3.18
CA VAL A 17 -10.26 6.26 -2.06
C VAL A 17 -11.04 6.89 -0.90
N SER A 18 -12.14 7.59 -1.17
CA SER A 18 -12.99 8.20 -0.15
C SER A 18 -13.94 7.23 0.54
N LEU A 19 -14.11 6.01 0.04
CA LEU A 19 -15.12 5.06 0.49
C LEU A 19 -15.15 4.84 2.01
N GLY A 20 -14.01 4.66 2.63
CA GLY A 20 -13.92 4.45 4.08
C GLY A 20 -14.43 5.66 4.88
N LEU A 21 -14.13 6.87 4.40
CA LEU A 21 -14.62 8.11 5.00
C LEU A 21 -16.13 8.32 4.77
N GLU A 22 -16.65 7.92 3.59
CA GLU A 22 -18.09 7.91 3.32
C GLU A 22 -18.84 7.02 4.31
N ILE A 23 -18.39 5.77 4.49
CA ILE A 23 -18.99 4.80 5.41
C ILE A 23 -18.97 5.32 6.84
N GLN A 24 -17.88 5.96 7.27
CA GLN A 24 -17.74 6.55 8.60
C GLN A 24 -18.44 7.91 8.73
N LYS A 25 -19.09 8.42 7.68
CA LYS A 25 -19.73 9.75 7.63
C LYS A 25 -18.76 10.89 7.98
N LYS A 26 -17.48 10.72 7.64
CA LYS A 26 -16.40 11.68 7.87
C LYS A 26 -15.96 12.43 6.61
N LEU A 27 -16.63 12.21 5.47
CA LEU A 27 -16.31 12.87 4.21
C LEU A 27 -16.87 14.31 4.23
N ASN A 28 -16.00 15.29 4.45
CA ASN A 28 -16.29 16.71 4.47
C ASN A 28 -15.32 17.49 3.56
N THR A 29 -15.38 18.81 3.53
CA THR A 29 -14.50 19.63 2.67
C THR A 29 -13.03 19.45 3.01
N GLU A 30 -12.67 19.38 4.30
CA GLU A 30 -11.30 19.21 4.78
C GLU A 30 -10.73 17.84 4.36
N THR A 31 -11.47 16.75 4.65
CA THR A 31 -11.04 15.40 4.30
C THR A 31 -10.99 15.17 2.79
N LYS A 32 -11.82 15.85 1.99
CA LYS A 32 -11.72 15.85 0.53
C LYS A 32 -10.43 16.49 0.05
N GLN A 33 -10.03 17.62 0.66
CA GLN A 33 -8.76 18.27 0.33
C GLN A 33 -7.58 17.37 0.71
N GLU A 34 -7.58 16.79 1.91
CA GLU A 34 -6.55 15.83 2.34
C GLU A 34 -6.42 14.64 1.35
N LEU A 35 -7.55 14.12 0.84
CA LEU A 35 -7.54 13.05 -0.17
C LEU A 35 -6.95 13.51 -1.51
N SER A 36 -7.26 14.74 -1.94
CA SER A 36 -6.68 15.30 -3.17
C SER A 36 -5.17 15.49 -3.02
N ASP A 37 -4.72 15.94 -1.86
CA ASP A 37 -3.30 16.09 -1.55
C ASP A 37 -2.60 14.72 -1.55
N LEU A 38 -3.22 13.70 -0.92
CA LEU A 38 -2.72 12.31 -0.96
C LEU A 38 -2.64 11.79 -2.41
N LEU A 39 -3.68 11.97 -3.22
CA LEU A 39 -3.66 11.54 -4.62
C LEU A 39 -2.51 12.20 -5.39
N SER A 40 -2.27 13.49 -5.15
CA SER A 40 -1.15 14.22 -5.73
C SER A 40 0.20 13.68 -5.27
N ASP A 41 0.40 13.51 -3.97
CA ASP A 41 1.65 13.00 -3.36
C ASP A 41 2.01 11.59 -3.87
N TYR A 42 0.98 10.80 -4.22
CA TYR A 42 1.15 9.43 -4.74
C TYR A 42 1.17 9.37 -6.28
N GLY A 43 1.28 10.54 -6.95
CA GLY A 43 1.40 10.62 -8.41
C GLY A 43 0.12 10.22 -9.15
N LEU A 44 -1.04 10.47 -8.54
CA LEU A 44 -2.36 10.24 -9.13
C LEU A 44 -3.12 11.53 -9.41
N ALA A 45 -2.44 12.69 -9.37
CA ALA A 45 -3.03 13.97 -9.77
C ALA A 45 -3.55 13.90 -11.21
N GLY A 46 -4.78 14.37 -11.43
CA GLY A 46 -5.46 14.33 -12.73
C GLY A 46 -6.16 13.01 -13.04
N PHE A 47 -6.06 12.00 -12.17
CA PHE A 47 -6.76 10.71 -12.32
C PHE A 47 -7.94 10.55 -11.35
N GLU A 48 -8.31 11.58 -10.62
CA GLU A 48 -9.37 11.56 -9.59
C GLU A 48 -10.69 11.03 -10.15
N HIS A 49 -11.05 11.45 -11.36
CA HIS A 49 -12.31 11.08 -12.04
C HIS A 49 -12.14 9.92 -13.04
N ALA A 50 -10.94 9.36 -13.14
CA ALA A 50 -10.70 8.20 -13.99
C ALA A 50 -11.30 6.93 -13.35
N LYS A 51 -11.62 5.94 -14.20
CA LYS A 51 -12.01 4.60 -13.74
C LYS A 51 -10.75 3.76 -13.46
N PRO A 52 -10.82 2.75 -12.56
CA PRO A 52 -9.69 1.84 -12.32
C PRO A 52 -9.13 1.22 -13.59
N SER A 53 -9.98 0.90 -14.57
CA SER A 53 -9.57 0.34 -15.87
C SER A 53 -8.68 1.26 -16.71
N ALA A 54 -8.67 2.57 -16.44
CA ALA A 54 -7.80 3.53 -17.13
C ALA A 54 -6.41 3.68 -16.48
N LEU A 55 -6.17 3.02 -15.35
CA LEU A 55 -4.93 3.11 -14.58
C LEU A 55 -4.00 1.92 -14.88
N SER A 56 -2.69 2.15 -14.82
CA SER A 56 -1.71 1.07 -14.79
C SER A 56 -1.81 0.25 -13.49
N GLY A 57 -1.24 -0.97 -13.46
CA GLY A 57 -1.24 -1.82 -12.27
C GLY A 57 -0.64 -1.12 -11.04
N GLY A 58 0.50 -0.43 -11.20
CA GLY A 58 1.13 0.33 -10.11
C GLY A 58 0.28 1.51 -9.63
N MET A 59 -0.40 2.23 -10.55
CA MET A 59 -1.32 3.30 -10.18
C MET A 59 -2.51 2.76 -9.38
N ARG A 60 -3.06 1.60 -9.77
CA ARG A 60 -4.15 0.95 -9.04
C ARG A 60 -3.73 0.54 -7.64
N GLN A 61 -2.51 0.00 -7.48
CA GLN A 61 -1.96 -0.34 -6.14
C GLN A 61 -1.81 0.90 -5.26
N ARG A 62 -1.31 2.01 -5.81
CA ARG A 62 -1.23 3.28 -5.09
C ARG A 62 -2.61 3.79 -4.67
N ALA A 63 -3.60 3.74 -5.55
CA ALA A 63 -4.97 4.12 -5.21
C ALA A 63 -5.57 3.24 -4.08
N ALA A 64 -5.32 1.93 -4.11
CA ALA A 64 -5.75 1.01 -3.06
C ALA A 64 -5.06 1.31 -1.71
N LEU A 65 -3.78 1.68 -1.73
CA LEU A 65 -3.06 2.12 -0.54
C LEU A 65 -3.63 3.43 0.02
N ILE A 66 -3.87 4.44 -0.83
CA ILE A 66 -4.49 5.72 -0.43
C ILE A 66 -5.84 5.47 0.23
N ARG A 67 -6.68 4.57 -0.30
CA ARG A 67 -7.96 4.20 0.31
C ARG A 67 -7.81 3.71 1.75
N THR A 68 -6.72 3.00 2.03
CA THR A 68 -6.41 2.52 3.38
C THR A 68 -5.86 3.64 4.26
N LEU A 69 -4.94 4.45 3.72
CA LEU A 69 -4.31 5.57 4.43
C LEU A 69 -5.28 6.71 4.75
N ALA A 70 -6.32 6.90 3.93
CA ALA A 70 -7.38 7.88 4.14
C ALA A 70 -8.05 7.76 5.51
N LEU A 71 -8.07 6.55 6.08
CA LEU A 71 -8.60 6.28 7.42
C LEU A 71 -7.61 6.60 8.54
N LYS A 72 -6.41 7.07 8.22
CA LYS A 72 -5.33 7.43 9.16
C LYS A 72 -5.00 6.29 10.15
N PRO A 73 -4.81 5.03 9.70
CA PRO A 73 -4.53 3.92 10.60
C PRO A 73 -3.19 4.10 11.30
N ASP A 74 -3.06 3.55 12.53
CA ASP A 74 -1.80 3.50 13.27
C ASP A 74 -0.88 2.40 12.72
N LEU A 75 -1.48 1.29 12.22
CA LEU A 75 -0.79 0.14 11.68
C LEU A 75 -1.40 -0.29 10.35
N LEU A 76 -0.54 -0.50 9.34
CA LEU A 76 -0.92 -1.06 8.04
C LEU A 76 -0.55 -2.54 7.97
N LEU A 77 -1.47 -3.36 7.50
CA LEU A 77 -1.23 -4.76 7.18
C LEU A 77 -1.28 -4.92 5.67
N LEU A 78 -0.16 -5.29 5.06
CA LEU A 78 0.03 -5.45 3.62
C LEU A 78 0.30 -6.93 3.35
N ASP A 79 -0.66 -7.62 2.76
CA ASP A 79 -0.56 -9.05 2.43
C ASP A 79 -0.36 -9.20 0.92
N GLU A 80 0.85 -9.57 0.51
CA GLU A 80 1.30 -9.70 -0.89
C GLU A 80 0.83 -8.54 -1.79
N PRO A 81 0.99 -7.27 -1.40
CA PRO A 81 0.34 -6.15 -2.06
C PRO A 81 0.83 -5.93 -3.50
N PHE A 82 2.00 -6.46 -3.87
CA PHE A 82 2.62 -6.23 -5.17
C PHE A 82 2.63 -7.47 -6.07
N SER A 83 2.04 -8.58 -5.63
CA SER A 83 2.08 -9.87 -6.35
C SER A 83 1.48 -9.83 -7.77
N ALA A 84 0.56 -8.89 -8.04
CA ALA A 84 -0.07 -8.73 -9.35
C ALA A 84 0.74 -7.87 -10.35
N LEU A 85 1.91 -7.34 -9.93
CA LEU A 85 2.76 -6.48 -10.76
C LEU A 85 3.89 -7.30 -11.39
N ASP A 86 4.32 -6.89 -12.59
CA ASP A 86 5.56 -7.38 -13.17
C ASP A 86 6.77 -6.93 -12.31
N HIS A 87 7.88 -7.64 -12.44
CA HIS A 87 9.04 -7.45 -11.58
C HIS A 87 9.57 -6.00 -11.55
N GLN A 88 9.67 -5.34 -12.72
CA GLN A 88 10.24 -4.00 -12.80
C GLN A 88 9.31 -2.96 -12.18
N THR A 89 8.03 -3.00 -12.51
CA THR A 89 7.00 -2.12 -11.93
C THR A 89 6.90 -2.35 -10.41
N ARG A 90 7.04 -3.59 -9.96
CA ARG A 90 6.99 -3.98 -8.55
C ARG A 90 8.06 -3.27 -7.73
N LEU A 91 9.34 -3.32 -8.16
CA LEU A 91 10.44 -2.66 -7.44
C LEU A 91 10.21 -1.14 -7.35
N MET A 92 9.82 -0.51 -8.44
CA MET A 92 9.55 0.94 -8.45
C MET A 92 8.42 1.31 -7.48
N VAL A 93 7.33 0.54 -7.48
CA VAL A 93 6.17 0.80 -6.60
C VAL A 93 6.51 0.50 -5.14
N CYS A 94 7.34 -0.52 -4.86
CA CYS A 94 7.84 -0.80 -3.51
C CYS A 94 8.62 0.38 -2.94
N ASP A 95 9.58 0.92 -3.70
CA ASP A 95 10.40 2.05 -3.26
C ASP A 95 9.55 3.31 -3.04
N ASP A 96 8.64 3.62 -3.97
CA ASP A 96 7.71 4.74 -3.86
C ASP A 96 6.88 4.63 -2.57
N ILE A 97 6.23 3.48 -2.35
CA ILE A 97 5.34 3.26 -1.20
C ILE A 97 6.12 3.26 0.12
N SER A 98 7.29 2.62 0.16
CA SER A 98 8.17 2.61 1.33
C SER A 98 8.55 4.04 1.73
N SER A 99 8.99 4.85 0.76
CA SER A 99 9.37 6.25 0.97
C SER A 99 8.20 7.07 1.52
N ILE A 100 7.00 6.87 0.98
CA ILE A 100 5.80 7.59 1.41
C ILE A 100 5.38 7.18 2.83
N LEU A 101 5.41 5.90 3.17
CA LEU A 101 5.08 5.42 4.52
C LEU A 101 6.06 5.96 5.56
N ARG A 102 7.36 5.97 5.25
CA ARG A 102 8.39 6.56 6.11
C ARG A 102 8.19 8.06 6.31
N LYS A 103 7.95 8.81 5.22
CA LYS A 103 7.67 10.27 5.28
C LYS A 103 6.48 10.58 6.17
N ASN A 104 5.46 9.73 6.18
CA ASN A 104 4.25 9.91 6.99
C ASN A 104 4.33 9.24 8.38
N GLY A 105 5.48 8.71 8.78
CA GLY A 105 5.70 8.07 10.08
C GLY A 105 4.76 6.88 10.35
N LYS A 106 4.38 6.13 9.31
CA LYS A 106 3.44 5.01 9.43
C LYS A 106 4.16 3.70 9.68
N THR A 107 3.62 2.90 10.60
CA THR A 107 4.07 1.53 10.82
C THR A 107 3.34 0.58 9.87
N ALA A 108 4.09 -0.31 9.22
CA ALA A 108 3.53 -1.32 8.33
C ALA A 108 4.10 -2.71 8.63
N ILE A 109 3.26 -3.73 8.47
CA ILE A 109 3.68 -5.14 8.41
C ILE A 109 3.41 -5.61 6.99
N LEU A 110 4.48 -6.03 6.31
CA LEU A 110 4.43 -6.61 4.97
C LEU A 110 4.57 -8.13 5.07
N VAL A 111 3.62 -8.85 4.49
CA VAL A 111 3.74 -10.28 4.24
C VAL A 111 4.06 -10.47 2.76
N THR A 112 5.18 -11.11 2.45
CA THR A 112 5.61 -11.38 1.08
C THR A 112 6.45 -12.66 1.02
N HIS A 113 6.46 -13.31 -0.12
CA HIS A 113 7.37 -14.40 -0.45
C HIS A 113 8.54 -13.94 -1.33
N ASP A 114 8.58 -12.66 -1.70
CA ASP A 114 9.64 -12.07 -2.54
C ASP A 114 10.68 -11.38 -1.65
N LEU A 115 11.93 -11.87 -1.70
CA LEU A 115 13.04 -11.32 -0.93
C LEU A 115 13.41 -9.90 -1.35
N SER A 116 13.25 -9.56 -2.63
CA SER A 116 13.55 -8.22 -3.13
C SER A 116 12.58 -7.20 -2.56
N GLU A 117 11.28 -7.54 -2.48
CA GLU A 117 10.29 -6.71 -1.80
C GLU A 117 10.64 -6.53 -0.32
N ALA A 118 10.96 -7.62 0.38
CA ALA A 118 11.28 -7.57 1.79
C ALA A 118 12.49 -6.66 2.07
N ILE A 119 13.55 -6.77 1.26
CA ILE A 119 14.78 -5.97 1.43
C ILE A 119 14.55 -4.50 1.10
N SER A 120 13.81 -4.18 0.03
CA SER A 120 13.56 -2.79 -0.38
C SER A 120 12.61 -2.07 0.57
N PHE A 121 11.67 -2.80 1.18
CA PHE A 121 10.57 -2.21 1.93
C PHE A 121 10.81 -2.13 3.43
N ALA A 122 11.39 -3.18 4.04
CA ALA A 122 11.35 -3.39 5.47
C ALA A 122 12.61 -2.90 6.20
N ASP A 123 12.41 -2.32 7.38
CA ASP A 123 13.49 -2.05 8.34
C ASP A 123 13.88 -3.32 9.13
N ARG A 124 12.96 -4.30 9.23
CA ARG A 124 13.17 -5.58 9.92
C ARG A 124 12.48 -6.70 9.15
N ILE A 125 13.16 -7.84 8.98
CA ILE A 125 12.66 -9.01 8.27
C ILE A 125 12.55 -10.18 9.26
N ILE A 126 11.39 -10.85 9.24
CA ILE A 126 11.15 -12.08 9.99
C ILE A 126 10.91 -13.20 8.97
N VAL A 127 11.80 -14.20 8.97
CA VAL A 127 11.68 -15.36 8.08
C VAL A 127 10.90 -16.46 8.78
N LEU A 128 9.84 -16.93 8.13
CA LEU A 128 9.05 -18.07 8.61
C LEU A 128 9.54 -19.35 7.93
N THR A 129 9.80 -20.40 8.73
CA THR A 129 10.19 -21.72 8.23
C THR A 129 9.00 -22.66 8.15
N PRO A 130 9.01 -23.69 7.25
CA PRO A 130 7.98 -24.72 7.23
C PRO A 130 7.90 -25.48 8.57
N ARG A 131 6.73 -25.88 8.97
CA ARG A 131 6.54 -26.73 10.17
C ARG A 131 6.93 -28.18 9.93
N PRO A 132 7.47 -28.90 10.96
CA PRO A 132 8.07 -28.43 12.20
C PRO A 132 9.57 -28.18 11.99
N GLY A 133 10.00 -26.92 12.08
CA GLY A 133 11.42 -26.56 12.10
C GLY A 133 11.85 -26.17 13.51
N PRO A 134 13.10 -26.45 13.93
CA PRO A 134 13.63 -25.87 15.14
C PRO A 134 13.60 -24.34 14.98
N TYR A 135 13.09 -23.63 16.00
CA TYR A 135 13.25 -22.18 16.05
C TYR A 135 14.74 -21.86 15.90
N PRO A 136 15.14 -21.01 14.96
CA PRO A 136 16.51 -20.53 14.97
C PRO A 136 16.73 -19.79 16.29
N HIS A 137 17.63 -20.34 17.13
CA HIS A 137 17.94 -19.75 18.45
C HIS A 137 18.74 -18.45 18.38
N SER A 138 18.90 -17.86 17.21
CA SER A 138 19.53 -16.57 17.04
C SER A 138 18.71 -15.70 16.09
N PRO A 139 18.44 -14.41 16.44
CA PRO A 139 17.94 -13.47 15.46
C PRO A 139 18.98 -13.35 14.33
N LEU A 140 18.52 -13.44 13.09
CA LEU A 140 19.38 -13.18 11.94
C LEU A 140 20.01 -11.79 12.11
N PRO A 141 21.30 -11.60 11.73
CA PRO A 141 21.94 -10.31 11.86
C PRO A 141 21.17 -9.25 11.06
N PHE A 142 20.96 -8.11 11.69
CA PHE A 142 20.36 -6.96 11.06
C PHE A 142 21.29 -6.46 9.94
N PHE A 143 20.79 -6.37 8.72
CA PHE A 143 21.43 -5.58 7.69
C PHE A 143 20.96 -4.14 7.90
N SER A 144 21.88 -3.28 8.33
CA SER A 144 21.72 -1.82 8.41
C SER A 144 22.12 -1.19 7.07
#